data_849688ba0d250f7d1bb4e824501228e6
#
_entry.id   849688ba0d250f7d1bb4e824501228e6
#
_cell.length_a   1.000
_cell.length_b   1.000
_cell.length_c   1.000
_cell.angle_alpha   90.00
_cell.angle_beta   90.00
_cell.angle_gamma   90.00
#
_symmetry.space_group_name_H-M   'P 1'
#
loop_
_entity.id
_entity.type
_entity.pdbx_description
1 polymer ?
#
loop_
_entity_poly.entity_id
_entity_poly.type
_entity_poly.pdbx_seq_one_letter_code
_entity_poly.pdbx_strand_id
1 'polypeptide(L)'
;MENYFNGKELYGDDFSIEQIETWWKEEEEAYANMCGVSLENKSYKDDFRNKLYGFKYIPKNILFKKTLGLGSSWGYEFLPIIEKIEELYIIEASSQTISEKLGHIKPIYSKPEISGAISFPNDSFDLICAFSVLHHIPNVTFVLTELLRVLKPGGFLLLREPVITMGDWREKRQGLTKNERGIPEKLFTTIFKQENIEIVKKHYLSAMTPFFRRTFKNTTFFDSKTYCFIDKYLSKLLAFNIHYHAKSKIERCAPQEVYYVLRKPEK
;
A
#
# COMPACT_ATOMS: atom_id res chain seq x y z
N MET A 1 -19.28 -12.63 9.77
CA MET A 1 -19.42 -11.53 8.77
C MET A 1 -19.51 -10.14 9.41
N GLU A 2 -20.33 -9.94 10.45
CA GLU A 2 -20.46 -8.64 11.12
C GLU A 2 -19.12 -8.09 11.64
N ASN A 3 -18.29 -8.95 12.23
CA ASN A 3 -16.96 -8.56 12.72
C ASN A 3 -16.04 -8.04 11.62
N TYR A 4 -16.14 -8.59 10.42
CA TYR A 4 -15.35 -8.10 9.27
C TYR A 4 -15.86 -6.74 8.79
N PHE A 5 -17.17 -6.52 8.69
CA PHE A 5 -17.71 -5.23 8.25
C PHE A 5 -17.57 -4.12 9.28
N ASN A 6 -17.55 -4.42 10.56
CA ASN A 6 -17.32 -3.41 11.60
C ASN A 6 -15.83 -3.16 11.88
N GLY A 7 -14.93 -3.84 11.17
CA GLY A 7 -13.48 -3.67 11.27
C GLY A 7 -12.87 -4.21 12.58
N LYS A 8 -13.55 -5.09 13.29
CA LYS A 8 -12.98 -5.79 14.45
C LYS A 8 -11.97 -6.85 14.03
N GLU A 9 -12.28 -7.53 12.93
CA GLU A 9 -11.46 -8.57 12.31
C GLU A 9 -11.27 -8.20 10.83
N LEU A 10 -10.14 -8.58 10.24
CA LEU A 10 -9.89 -8.41 8.81
C LEU A 10 -10.21 -9.73 8.09
N TYR A 11 -11.09 -9.67 7.09
CA TYR A 11 -11.41 -10.84 6.27
C TYR A 11 -10.16 -11.39 5.58
N GLY A 12 -9.87 -12.64 5.79
CA GLY A 12 -8.71 -13.35 5.24
C GLY A 12 -7.49 -13.40 6.16
N ASP A 13 -7.46 -12.61 7.24
CA ASP A 13 -6.28 -12.55 8.12
C ASP A 13 -6.10 -13.83 8.99
N ASP A 14 -7.16 -14.60 9.13
CA ASP A 14 -7.23 -15.88 9.84
C ASP A 14 -7.27 -17.11 8.92
N PHE A 15 -6.97 -16.93 7.62
CA PHE A 15 -7.05 -18.00 6.63
C PHE A 15 -5.96 -19.06 6.80
N SER A 16 -6.33 -20.33 6.55
CA SER A 16 -5.35 -21.41 6.39
C SER A 16 -4.52 -21.22 5.12
N ILE A 17 -3.41 -21.96 5.00
CA ILE A 17 -2.55 -21.88 3.82
C ILE A 17 -3.29 -22.23 2.54
N GLU A 18 -4.22 -23.21 2.59
CA GLU A 18 -5.01 -23.62 1.42
C GLU A 18 -5.99 -22.51 1.00
N GLN A 19 -6.54 -21.76 1.97
CA GLN A 19 -7.41 -20.62 1.69
C GLN A 19 -6.60 -19.44 1.12
N ILE A 20 -5.38 -19.24 1.60
CA ILE A 20 -4.43 -18.24 1.08
C ILE A 20 -4.06 -18.59 -0.37
N GLU A 21 -3.75 -19.86 -0.67
CA GLU A 21 -3.48 -20.32 -2.04
C GLU A 21 -4.66 -20.07 -2.98
N THR A 22 -5.89 -20.34 -2.49
CA THR A 22 -7.11 -20.09 -3.26
C THR A 22 -7.28 -18.60 -3.56
N TRP A 23 -7.05 -17.75 -2.55
CA TRP A 23 -7.09 -16.30 -2.70
C TRP A 23 -6.09 -15.81 -3.76
N TRP A 24 -4.84 -16.29 -3.70
CA TRP A 24 -3.80 -15.92 -4.68
C TRP A 24 -4.19 -16.26 -6.11
N LYS A 25 -4.75 -17.46 -6.34
CA LYS A 25 -5.24 -17.87 -7.66
C LYS A 25 -6.36 -16.96 -8.17
N GLU A 26 -7.32 -16.61 -7.30
CA GLU A 26 -8.42 -15.71 -7.65
C GLU A 26 -7.93 -14.28 -7.96
N GLU A 27 -6.92 -13.79 -7.24
CA GLU A 27 -6.31 -12.48 -7.51
C GLU A 27 -5.52 -12.50 -8.82
N GLU A 28 -4.73 -13.54 -9.09
CA GLU A 28 -3.98 -13.69 -10.34
C GLU A 28 -4.90 -13.72 -11.55
N GLU A 29 -5.98 -14.50 -11.52
CA GLU A 29 -6.99 -14.57 -12.58
C GLU A 29 -7.68 -13.21 -12.79
N ALA A 30 -8.00 -12.50 -11.71
CA ALA A 30 -8.62 -11.19 -11.78
C ALA A 30 -7.68 -10.14 -12.40
N TYR A 31 -6.39 -10.16 -12.03
CA TYR A 31 -5.37 -9.29 -12.63
C TYR A 31 -5.16 -9.60 -14.11
N ALA A 32 -5.07 -10.87 -14.51
CA ALA A 32 -4.95 -11.28 -15.91
C ALA A 32 -6.11 -10.74 -16.75
N ASN A 33 -7.34 -10.79 -16.22
CA ASN A 33 -8.53 -10.28 -16.89
C ASN A 33 -8.62 -8.74 -16.93
N MET A 34 -8.04 -8.04 -15.94
CA MET A 34 -8.00 -6.56 -15.92
C MET A 34 -6.85 -5.98 -16.76
N CYS A 35 -5.74 -6.71 -16.89
CA CYS A 35 -4.55 -6.28 -17.63
C CYS A 35 -4.65 -6.45 -19.16
N GLY A 36 -5.77 -6.91 -19.71
CA GLY A 36 -6.04 -6.90 -21.16
C GLY A 36 -6.06 -5.51 -21.81
N VAL A 37 -5.84 -4.46 -21.02
CA VAL A 37 -5.62 -3.09 -21.50
C VAL A 37 -4.12 -2.83 -21.49
N SER A 38 -3.54 -2.74 -22.67
CA SER A 38 -2.15 -2.36 -23.01
C SER A 38 -1.31 -1.84 -21.84
N LEU A 39 -0.31 -2.62 -21.43
CA LEU A 39 0.70 -2.27 -20.44
C LEU A 39 1.64 -1.14 -20.91
N GLU A 40 1.54 -0.77 -22.17
CA GLU A 40 2.30 0.31 -22.80
C GLU A 40 1.76 1.67 -22.33
N ASN A 41 2.59 2.47 -21.67
CA ASN A 41 2.35 3.86 -21.27
C ASN A 41 1.52 4.15 -20.01
N LYS A 42 1.58 3.36 -18.95
CA LYS A 42 1.13 3.87 -17.65
C LYS A 42 2.22 4.73 -17.00
N SER A 43 2.15 6.06 -17.19
CA SER A 43 2.93 6.98 -16.36
C SER A 43 2.55 6.78 -14.89
N TYR A 44 3.55 6.61 -14.01
CA TYR A 44 3.32 6.53 -12.57
C TYR A 44 2.77 7.86 -12.06
N LYS A 45 1.53 7.86 -11.56
CA LYS A 45 0.81 9.09 -11.21
C LYS A 45 0.95 9.51 -9.74
N ASP A 46 1.51 8.65 -8.90
CA ASP A 46 1.61 8.89 -7.45
C ASP A 46 2.94 9.55 -7.02
N ASP A 47 3.79 9.94 -7.96
CA ASP A 47 5.11 10.52 -7.68
C ASP A 47 5.02 11.73 -6.74
N PHE A 48 4.14 12.68 -7.03
CA PHE A 48 3.94 13.85 -6.19
C PHE A 48 3.33 13.50 -4.83
N ARG A 49 2.38 12.55 -4.78
CA ARG A 49 1.79 12.06 -3.53
C ARG A 49 2.86 11.44 -2.63
N ASN A 50 3.71 10.56 -3.16
CA ASN A 50 4.77 9.92 -2.38
C ASN A 50 5.81 10.93 -1.88
N LYS A 51 6.15 11.95 -2.69
CA LYS A 51 6.98 13.08 -2.23
C LYS A 51 6.29 13.86 -1.11
N LEU A 52 5.02 14.21 -1.27
CA LEU A 52 4.26 15.07 -0.34
C LEU A 52 3.95 14.38 1.00
N TYR A 53 3.66 13.08 0.99
CA TYR A 53 3.18 12.36 2.16
C TYR A 53 4.23 11.46 2.80
N GLY A 54 5.27 11.04 2.05
CA GLY A 54 6.30 10.09 2.48
C GLY A 54 7.71 10.65 2.44
N PHE A 55 8.31 10.72 1.27
CA PHE A 55 9.75 10.94 1.11
C PHE A 55 10.29 12.23 1.74
N LYS A 56 9.49 13.28 1.84
CA LYS A 56 9.93 14.53 2.50
C LYS A 56 10.16 14.39 4.01
N TYR A 57 9.66 13.34 4.65
CA TYR A 57 9.85 13.07 6.08
C TYR A 57 11.03 12.15 6.35
N ILE A 58 11.67 11.64 5.31
CA ILE A 58 12.93 10.90 5.40
C ILE A 58 14.08 11.92 5.42
N PRO A 59 15.14 11.71 6.23
CA PRO A 59 16.29 12.60 6.28
C PRO A 59 16.92 12.78 4.89
N LYS A 60 17.27 14.05 4.55
CA LYS A 60 17.76 14.38 3.21
C LYS A 60 19.10 13.74 2.86
N ASN A 61 19.96 13.52 3.86
CA ASN A 61 21.35 13.07 3.67
C ASN A 61 21.51 11.56 3.96
N ILE A 62 20.42 10.80 3.90
CA ILE A 62 20.48 9.34 4.09
C ILE A 62 20.73 8.65 2.76
N LEU A 63 21.60 7.63 2.78
CA LEU A 63 21.81 6.68 1.70
C LEU A 63 21.25 5.33 2.15
N PHE A 64 20.41 4.72 1.34
CA PHE A 64 19.81 3.42 1.60
C PHE A 64 20.65 2.34 0.91
N LYS A 65 21.35 1.52 1.68
CA LYS A 65 22.14 0.41 1.13
C LYS A 65 21.22 -0.64 0.52
N LYS A 66 20.15 -1.01 1.23
CA LYS A 66 19.15 -1.97 0.74
C LYS A 66 17.74 -1.42 0.89
N THR A 67 17.03 -1.37 -0.20
CA THR A 67 15.63 -0.94 -0.25
C THR A 67 14.76 -2.09 -0.74
N LEU A 68 13.59 -2.27 -0.13
CA LEU A 68 12.58 -3.26 -0.52
C LEU A 68 11.32 -2.56 -1.02
N GLY A 69 10.82 -2.98 -2.17
CA GLY A 69 9.48 -2.69 -2.65
C GLY A 69 8.60 -3.93 -2.56
N LEU A 70 7.44 -3.83 -1.92
CA LEU A 70 6.43 -4.89 -1.94
C LEU A 70 5.32 -4.51 -2.91
N GLY A 71 5.06 -5.35 -3.93
CA GLY A 71 4.07 -5.09 -4.97
C GLY A 71 4.37 -3.83 -5.79
N SER A 72 5.65 -3.55 -6.03
CA SER A 72 6.12 -2.30 -6.62
C SER A 72 6.16 -2.31 -8.15
N SER A 73 5.69 -3.36 -8.79
CA SER A 73 5.68 -3.46 -10.26
C SER A 73 7.02 -3.03 -10.86
N TRP A 74 7.03 -2.07 -11.78
CA TRP A 74 8.25 -1.52 -12.41
C TRP A 74 9.15 -0.72 -11.45
N GLY A 75 8.77 -0.49 -10.19
CA GLY A 75 9.54 0.28 -9.21
C GLY A 75 9.53 1.79 -9.43
N TYR A 76 8.62 2.33 -10.22
CA TYR A 76 8.60 3.76 -10.57
C TYR A 76 8.41 4.69 -9.37
N GLU A 77 7.82 4.21 -8.27
CA GLU A 77 7.71 4.95 -7.02
C GLU A 77 9.05 5.33 -6.40
N PHE A 78 10.13 4.61 -6.73
CA PHE A 78 11.48 4.90 -6.23
C PHE A 78 12.22 5.97 -7.03
N LEU A 79 11.76 6.32 -8.23
CA LEU A 79 12.41 7.35 -9.08
C LEU A 79 12.71 8.65 -8.33
N PRO A 80 11.82 9.18 -7.45
CA PRO A 80 12.10 10.42 -6.72
C PRO A 80 13.31 10.38 -5.78
N ILE A 81 13.73 9.18 -5.37
CA ILE A 81 14.81 8.95 -4.43
C ILE A 81 15.87 7.99 -4.97
N ILE A 82 15.84 7.66 -6.25
CA ILE A 82 16.68 6.62 -6.86
C ILE A 82 18.17 6.88 -6.62
N GLU A 83 18.62 8.13 -6.63
CA GLU A 83 20.00 8.53 -6.37
C GLU A 83 20.46 8.27 -4.92
N LYS A 84 19.53 7.88 -4.04
CA LYS A 84 19.82 7.55 -2.63
C LYS A 84 19.75 6.05 -2.36
N ILE A 85 19.55 5.23 -3.37
CA ILE A 85 19.40 3.77 -3.25
C ILE A 85 20.61 3.11 -3.90
N GLU A 86 21.27 2.20 -3.18
CA GLU A 86 22.37 1.39 -3.72
C GLU A 86 21.83 0.08 -4.33
N GLU A 87 20.99 -0.65 -3.58
CA GLU A 87 20.38 -1.90 -4.01
C GLU A 87 18.85 -1.83 -3.85
N LEU A 88 18.12 -2.17 -4.90
CA LEU A 88 16.66 -2.22 -4.90
C LEU A 88 16.20 -3.65 -5.13
N TYR A 89 15.50 -4.19 -4.13
CA TYR A 89 14.82 -5.49 -4.17
C TYR A 89 13.32 -5.24 -4.34
N ILE A 90 12.66 -6.02 -5.17
CA ILE A 90 11.21 -5.93 -5.40
C ILE A 90 10.59 -7.31 -5.31
N ILE A 91 9.63 -7.48 -4.40
CA ILE A 91 8.77 -8.65 -4.33
C ILE A 91 7.53 -8.35 -5.15
N GLU A 92 7.35 -9.07 -6.29
CA GLU A 92 6.30 -8.80 -7.27
C GLU A 92 5.69 -10.09 -7.79
N ALA A 93 4.35 -10.20 -7.75
CA ALA A 93 3.62 -11.36 -8.23
C ALA A 93 3.64 -11.47 -9.76
N SER A 94 3.51 -10.35 -10.48
CA SER A 94 3.47 -10.33 -11.94
C SER A 94 4.87 -10.34 -12.55
N SER A 95 5.12 -11.28 -13.48
CA SER A 95 6.33 -11.26 -14.30
C SER A 95 6.26 -10.26 -15.48
N GLN A 96 5.09 -9.66 -15.72
CA GLN A 96 4.89 -8.71 -16.81
C GLN A 96 5.22 -7.27 -16.43
N THR A 97 5.41 -7.00 -15.14
CA THR A 97 5.60 -5.66 -14.60
C THR A 97 6.98 -5.47 -13.98
N ILE A 98 8.01 -6.03 -14.60
CA ILE A 98 9.40 -5.91 -14.17
C ILE A 98 10.18 -4.91 -15.03
N SER A 99 11.10 -4.19 -14.41
CA SER A 99 12.04 -3.28 -15.09
C SER A 99 13.43 -3.92 -15.17
N GLU A 100 14.04 -3.88 -16.35
CA GLU A 100 15.45 -4.26 -16.50
C GLU A 100 16.39 -3.21 -15.89
N LYS A 101 15.94 -1.95 -15.88
CA LYS A 101 16.71 -0.82 -15.37
C LYS A 101 15.79 0.27 -14.86
N LEU A 102 16.12 0.85 -13.70
CA LEU A 102 15.45 1.98 -13.09
C LEU A 102 16.48 3.03 -12.67
N GLY A 103 16.57 4.15 -13.42
CA GLY A 103 17.66 5.11 -13.24
C GLY A 103 19.02 4.45 -13.49
N HIS A 104 19.90 4.44 -12.48
CA HIS A 104 21.22 3.78 -12.53
C HIS A 104 21.21 2.35 -11.96
N ILE A 105 20.09 1.88 -11.37
CA ILE A 105 19.96 0.60 -10.68
C ILE A 105 19.33 -0.44 -11.61
N LYS A 106 19.77 -1.69 -11.50
CA LYS A 106 19.05 -2.87 -11.96
C LYS A 106 18.31 -3.46 -10.77
N PRO A 107 16.96 -3.36 -10.70
CA PRO A 107 16.21 -3.93 -9.58
C PRO A 107 16.34 -5.47 -9.55
N ILE A 108 16.33 -6.03 -8.35
CA ILE A 108 16.38 -7.47 -8.11
C ILE A 108 14.98 -7.93 -7.75
N TYR A 109 14.36 -8.69 -8.65
CA TYR A 109 12.99 -9.18 -8.48
C TYR A 109 12.96 -10.58 -7.87
N SER A 110 11.98 -10.80 -7.00
CA SER A 110 11.58 -12.12 -6.51
C SER A 110 10.06 -12.27 -6.48
N LYS A 111 9.58 -13.51 -6.55
CA LYS A 111 8.16 -13.81 -6.36
C LYS A 111 7.82 -13.77 -4.87
N PRO A 112 6.57 -13.36 -4.49
CA PRO A 112 6.11 -13.52 -3.12
C PRO A 112 5.98 -15.01 -2.78
N GLU A 113 6.24 -15.36 -1.52
CA GLU A 113 5.86 -16.67 -1.00
C GLU A 113 4.37 -16.71 -0.71
N ILE A 114 3.71 -17.84 -0.96
CA ILE A 114 2.26 -18.01 -0.72
C ILE A 114 1.92 -17.72 0.75
N SER A 115 2.77 -18.16 1.67
CA SER A 115 2.64 -17.89 3.10
C SER A 115 2.69 -16.39 3.46
N GLY A 116 3.22 -15.55 2.56
CA GLY A 116 3.54 -14.15 2.83
C GLY A 116 4.87 -13.95 3.56
N ALA A 117 5.65 -15.02 3.79
CA ALA A 117 6.98 -14.92 4.38
C ALA A 117 7.93 -14.14 3.45
N ILE A 118 8.83 -13.37 4.05
CA ILE A 118 9.84 -12.60 3.34
C ILE A 118 11.20 -13.27 3.52
N SER A 119 11.72 -13.91 2.46
CA SER A 119 12.95 -14.72 2.47
C SER A 119 14.22 -13.88 2.60
N PHE A 120 14.25 -12.98 3.59
CA PHE A 120 15.41 -12.20 4.00
C PHE A 120 15.63 -12.31 5.51
N PRO A 121 16.90 -12.23 5.97
CA PRO A 121 17.20 -12.16 7.41
C PRO A 121 16.53 -10.96 8.09
N ASN A 122 16.42 -11.04 9.42
CA ASN A 122 16.01 -9.88 10.23
C ASN A 122 16.94 -8.69 9.94
N ASP A 123 16.40 -7.49 10.05
CA ASP A 123 17.17 -6.25 9.99
C ASP A 123 17.99 -6.12 8.66
N SER A 124 17.37 -6.46 7.51
CA SER A 124 18.01 -6.47 6.19
C SER A 124 17.93 -5.13 5.44
N PHE A 125 16.80 -4.40 5.58
CA PHE A 125 16.49 -3.24 4.74
C PHE A 125 16.52 -1.92 5.50
N ASP A 126 17.09 -0.89 4.87
CA ASP A 126 17.13 0.47 5.39
C ASP A 126 15.82 1.23 5.09
N LEU A 127 15.20 0.90 3.97
CA LEU A 127 13.91 1.45 3.52
C LEU A 127 13.03 0.34 2.97
N ILE A 128 11.75 0.35 3.34
CA ILE A 128 10.71 -0.49 2.73
C ILE A 128 9.58 0.41 2.25
N CYS A 129 9.06 0.14 1.04
CA CYS A 129 7.85 0.78 0.52
C CYS A 129 6.81 -0.30 0.19
N ALA A 130 5.57 -0.07 0.67
CA ALA A 130 4.40 -0.90 0.37
C ALA A 130 3.21 0.03 0.11
N PHE A 131 2.87 0.24 -1.16
CA PHE A 131 1.86 1.20 -1.58
C PHE A 131 0.71 0.53 -2.30
N SER A 132 -0.45 0.46 -1.66
CA SER A 132 -1.67 -0.11 -2.22
C SER A 132 -1.46 -1.56 -2.68
N VAL A 133 -0.93 -2.39 -1.80
CA VAL A 133 -0.61 -3.80 -2.04
C VAL A 133 -1.19 -4.73 -0.98
N LEU A 134 -1.14 -4.35 0.30
CA LEU A 134 -1.59 -5.24 1.40
C LEU A 134 -3.07 -5.57 1.33
N HIS A 135 -3.89 -4.70 0.74
CA HIS A 135 -5.32 -4.94 0.58
C HIS A 135 -5.66 -6.04 -0.44
N HIS A 136 -4.69 -6.52 -1.21
CA HIS A 136 -4.78 -7.71 -2.06
C HIS A 136 -4.29 -8.99 -1.36
N ILE A 137 -3.68 -8.88 -0.18
CA ILE A 137 -3.08 -9.98 0.55
C ILE A 137 -4.03 -10.42 1.67
N PRO A 138 -4.34 -11.72 1.84
CA PRO A 138 -5.27 -12.15 2.88
C PRO A 138 -4.70 -11.96 4.29
N ASN A 139 -3.58 -12.55 4.62
CA ASN A 139 -2.94 -12.59 5.94
C ASN A 139 -2.08 -11.33 6.24
N VAL A 140 -2.72 -10.17 6.23
CA VAL A 140 -2.06 -8.86 6.35
C VAL A 140 -1.24 -8.73 7.63
N THR A 141 -1.74 -9.21 8.77
CA THR A 141 -1.03 -9.13 10.04
C THR A 141 0.32 -9.82 9.96
N PHE A 142 0.37 -11.02 9.38
CA PHE A 142 1.60 -11.77 9.20
C PHE A 142 2.58 -11.04 8.27
N VAL A 143 2.11 -10.63 7.08
CA VAL A 143 2.96 -9.95 6.09
C VAL A 143 3.50 -8.62 6.61
N LEU A 144 2.69 -7.84 7.32
CA LEU A 144 3.14 -6.59 7.92
C LEU A 144 4.19 -6.84 9.02
N THR A 145 4.01 -7.87 9.83
CA THR A 145 5.02 -8.27 10.83
C THR A 145 6.34 -8.70 10.15
N GLU A 146 6.27 -9.42 9.04
CA GLU A 146 7.45 -9.79 8.24
C GLU A 146 8.18 -8.56 7.68
N LEU A 147 7.44 -7.55 7.14
CA LEU A 147 8.04 -6.28 6.71
C LEU A 147 8.78 -5.59 7.87
N LEU A 148 8.18 -5.57 9.06
CA LEU A 148 8.81 -4.98 10.25
C LEU A 148 9.98 -5.82 10.77
N ARG A 149 9.95 -7.15 10.63
CA ARG A 149 11.07 -8.04 10.98
C ARG A 149 12.29 -7.76 10.11
N VAL A 150 12.10 -7.66 8.80
CA VAL A 150 13.21 -7.44 7.86
C VAL A 150 13.67 -5.97 7.80
N LEU A 151 12.93 -5.03 8.39
CA LEU A 151 13.32 -3.63 8.52
C LEU A 151 14.41 -3.49 9.59
N LYS A 152 15.50 -2.79 9.30
CA LYS A 152 16.58 -2.49 10.24
C LYS A 152 16.14 -1.55 11.37
N PRO A 153 16.74 -1.65 12.56
CA PRO A 153 16.71 -0.55 13.53
C PRO A 153 17.16 0.76 12.86
N GLY A 154 16.45 1.86 13.11
CA GLY A 154 16.64 3.15 12.43
C GLY A 154 16.07 3.25 11.02
N GLY A 155 15.66 2.13 10.40
CA GLY A 155 15.08 2.06 9.06
C GLY A 155 13.66 2.61 8.97
N PHE A 156 13.22 2.90 7.74
CA PHE A 156 11.90 3.47 7.45
C PHE A 156 11.02 2.49 6.67
N LEU A 157 9.75 2.40 7.07
CA LEU A 157 8.67 1.79 6.27
C LEU A 157 7.69 2.87 5.84
N LEU A 158 7.52 3.04 4.53
CA LEU A 158 6.47 3.86 3.95
C LEU A 158 5.31 2.95 3.53
N LEU A 159 4.14 3.19 4.10
CA LEU A 159 2.96 2.36 3.89
C LEU A 159 1.78 3.24 3.46
N ARG A 160 1.08 2.86 2.38
CA ARG A 160 -0.16 3.52 1.95
C ARG A 160 -1.20 2.46 1.60
N GLU A 161 -2.35 2.49 2.28
CA GLU A 161 -3.41 1.51 2.09
C GLU A 161 -4.81 2.13 2.24
N PRO A 162 -5.84 1.57 1.57
CA PRO A 162 -7.22 1.91 1.85
C PRO A 162 -7.63 1.45 3.25
N VAL A 163 -8.38 2.32 3.96
CA VAL A 163 -8.87 2.07 5.32
C VAL A 163 -10.39 1.94 5.39
N ILE A 164 -11.01 1.68 4.25
CA ILE A 164 -12.44 1.44 4.09
C ILE A 164 -12.66 0.11 3.37
N THR A 165 -13.81 -0.55 3.57
CA THR A 165 -14.10 -1.86 2.95
C THR A 165 -14.13 -1.84 1.42
N MET A 166 -14.21 -0.68 0.78
CA MET A 166 -14.41 -0.54 -0.68
C MET A 166 -15.68 -1.25 -1.18
N GLY A 167 -16.69 -1.35 -0.32
CA GLY A 167 -17.96 -2.02 -0.59
C GLY A 167 -18.05 -3.43 -0.01
N ASP A 168 -19.05 -4.19 -0.42
CA ASP A 168 -19.24 -5.58 -0.01
C ASP A 168 -18.46 -6.49 -0.97
N TRP A 169 -17.40 -7.15 -0.48
CA TRP A 169 -16.57 -8.05 -1.30
C TRP A 169 -17.25 -9.37 -1.66
N ARG A 170 -18.42 -9.66 -1.11
CA ARG A 170 -19.25 -10.80 -1.52
C ARG A 170 -19.98 -10.55 -2.83
N GLU A 171 -20.12 -9.27 -3.21
CA GLU A 171 -20.77 -8.81 -4.42
C GLU A 171 -19.74 -8.42 -5.46
N LYS A 172 -20.08 -8.59 -6.75
CA LYS A 172 -19.21 -8.12 -7.83
C LYS A 172 -19.08 -6.59 -7.80
N ARG A 173 -17.86 -6.09 -7.69
CA ARG A 173 -17.57 -4.65 -7.65
C ARG A 173 -16.83 -4.23 -8.92
N GLN A 174 -17.25 -3.13 -9.52
CA GLN A 174 -16.65 -2.63 -10.75
C GLN A 174 -15.24 -2.08 -10.49
N GLY A 175 -14.25 -2.60 -11.24
CA GLY A 175 -12.86 -2.14 -11.18
C GLY A 175 -12.09 -2.59 -9.93
N LEU A 176 -12.60 -3.58 -9.21
CA LEU A 176 -11.94 -4.23 -8.08
C LEU A 176 -11.85 -5.73 -8.32
N THR A 177 -10.83 -6.36 -7.75
CA THR A 177 -10.74 -7.83 -7.70
C THR A 177 -11.80 -8.39 -6.76
N LYS A 178 -12.01 -9.72 -6.78
CA LYS A 178 -13.04 -10.38 -5.97
C LYS A 178 -12.84 -10.14 -4.48
N ASN A 179 -11.61 -10.31 -4.02
CA ASN A 179 -11.27 -10.35 -2.59
C ASN A 179 -10.73 -9.02 -2.04
N GLU A 180 -10.47 -8.05 -2.92
CA GLU A 180 -9.88 -6.75 -2.57
C GLU A 180 -10.75 -6.03 -1.53
N ARG A 181 -10.16 -5.70 -0.39
CA ARG A 181 -10.79 -4.94 0.70
C ARG A 181 -9.76 -4.05 1.36
N GLY A 182 -10.20 -2.91 1.89
CA GLY A 182 -9.33 -2.08 2.70
C GLY A 182 -9.00 -2.74 4.05
N ILE A 183 -8.09 -2.11 4.79
CA ILE A 183 -7.58 -2.64 6.05
C ILE A 183 -8.04 -1.70 7.18
N PRO A 184 -8.70 -2.20 8.24
CA PRO A 184 -9.10 -1.37 9.36
C PRO A 184 -7.89 -0.66 9.97
N GLU A 185 -7.96 0.66 10.13
CA GLU A 185 -6.83 1.43 10.70
C GLU A 185 -6.38 0.92 12.06
N LYS A 186 -7.30 0.40 12.86
CA LYS A 186 -7.01 -0.19 14.17
C LYS A 186 -6.03 -1.35 14.08
N LEU A 187 -6.07 -2.16 13.00
CA LEU A 187 -5.14 -3.25 12.80
C LEU A 187 -3.71 -2.72 12.71
N PHE A 188 -3.47 -1.73 11.86
CA PHE A 188 -2.16 -1.09 11.71
C PHE A 188 -1.64 -0.56 13.05
N THR A 189 -2.45 0.23 13.75
CA THR A 189 -2.01 0.86 15.01
C THR A 189 -1.76 -0.16 16.12
N THR A 190 -2.48 -1.29 16.12
CA THR A 190 -2.24 -2.40 17.05
C THR A 190 -0.89 -3.06 16.78
N ILE A 191 -0.59 -3.40 15.52
CA ILE A 191 0.68 -4.01 15.13
C ILE A 191 1.84 -3.06 15.41
N PHE A 192 1.74 -1.78 15.05
CA PHE A 192 2.81 -0.81 15.29
C PHE A 192 3.11 -0.65 16.77
N LYS A 193 2.09 -0.71 17.63
CA LYS A 193 2.28 -0.68 19.08
C LYS A 193 2.93 -1.95 19.60
N GLN A 194 2.52 -3.13 19.15
CA GLN A 194 3.07 -4.42 19.54
C GLN A 194 4.55 -4.55 19.15
N GLU A 195 4.88 -4.11 17.95
CA GLU A 195 6.24 -4.13 17.39
C GLU A 195 7.09 -2.90 17.79
N ASN A 196 6.57 -2.05 18.68
CA ASN A 196 7.25 -0.82 19.14
C ASN A 196 7.72 0.08 17.98
N ILE A 197 6.88 0.26 16.95
CA ILE A 197 7.20 1.08 15.76
C ILE A 197 6.79 2.54 15.99
N GLU A 198 7.70 3.45 15.71
CA GLU A 198 7.46 4.89 15.76
C GLU A 198 6.65 5.34 14.52
N ILE A 199 5.54 6.05 14.73
CA ILE A 199 4.81 6.73 13.67
C ILE A 199 5.39 8.14 13.51
N VAL A 200 6.38 8.29 12.62
CA VAL A 200 6.99 9.59 12.29
C VAL A 200 5.96 10.55 11.71
N LYS A 201 5.09 10.03 10.83
CA LYS A 201 4.00 10.80 10.24
C LYS A 201 2.84 9.90 9.80
N LYS A 202 1.63 10.44 9.97
CA LYS A 202 0.40 9.86 9.42
C LYS A 202 -0.36 10.93 8.64
N HIS A 203 -0.88 10.54 7.48
CA HIS A 203 -1.77 11.35 6.67
C HIS A 203 -2.97 10.53 6.21
N TYR A 204 -4.12 11.17 6.15
CA TYR A 204 -5.27 10.65 5.42
C TYR A 204 -5.34 11.27 4.03
N LEU A 205 -5.82 10.50 3.06
CA LEU A 205 -5.85 10.86 1.65
C LEU A 205 -7.16 10.44 1.00
N SER A 206 -7.37 10.97 -0.22
CA SER A 206 -8.42 10.50 -1.13
C SER A 206 -9.85 10.82 -0.68
N ALA A 207 -10.05 11.89 0.12
CA ALA A 207 -11.40 12.37 0.43
C ALA A 207 -12.14 12.89 -0.82
N MET A 208 -11.41 13.45 -1.79
CA MET A 208 -11.98 13.95 -3.05
C MET A 208 -12.19 12.87 -4.11
N THR A 209 -11.53 11.73 -3.96
CA THR A 209 -11.50 10.67 -4.99
C THR A 209 -12.89 10.16 -5.40
N PRO A 210 -13.85 9.90 -4.49
CA PRO A 210 -15.18 9.44 -4.88
C PRO A 210 -15.93 10.44 -5.76
N PHE A 211 -15.81 11.73 -5.43
CA PHE A 211 -16.43 12.81 -6.20
C PHE A 211 -15.81 12.91 -7.60
N PHE A 212 -14.48 12.91 -7.69
CA PHE A 212 -13.79 13.04 -8.97
C PHE A 212 -14.01 11.82 -9.88
N ARG A 213 -13.95 10.59 -9.34
CA ARG A 213 -14.27 9.37 -10.11
C ARG A 213 -15.67 9.40 -10.69
N ARG A 214 -16.64 9.90 -9.94
CA ARG A 214 -18.04 10.02 -10.40
C ARG A 214 -18.20 11.10 -11.48
N THR A 215 -17.53 12.25 -11.34
CA THR A 215 -17.68 13.41 -12.21
C THR A 215 -16.86 13.30 -13.49
N PHE A 216 -15.66 12.72 -13.40
CA PHE A 216 -14.67 12.68 -14.49
C PHE A 216 -14.37 11.25 -14.98
N LYS A 217 -15.34 10.33 -14.94
CA LYS A 217 -15.26 8.97 -15.49
C LYS A 217 -13.99 8.21 -15.10
N ASN A 218 -13.75 8.09 -13.79
CA ASN A 218 -12.58 7.39 -13.22
C ASN A 218 -11.21 8.04 -13.48
N THR A 219 -11.14 9.28 -13.95
CA THR A 219 -9.87 9.99 -14.05
C THR A 219 -9.33 10.29 -12.64
N THR A 220 -8.04 10.01 -12.43
CA THR A 220 -7.32 10.37 -11.21
C THR A 220 -6.44 11.58 -11.46
N PHE A 221 -6.32 12.46 -10.46
CA PHE A 221 -5.52 13.69 -10.53
C PHE A 221 -4.36 13.66 -9.53
N PHE A 222 -3.82 12.46 -9.25
CA PHE A 222 -2.78 12.26 -8.23
C PHE A 222 -1.42 12.88 -8.63
N ASP A 223 -1.20 13.17 -9.89
CA ASP A 223 -0.08 13.92 -10.45
C ASP A 223 -0.25 15.44 -10.32
N SER A 224 -1.47 15.93 -10.08
CA SER A 224 -1.75 17.35 -9.89
C SER A 224 -1.35 17.81 -8.48
N LYS A 225 -0.40 18.75 -8.39
CA LYS A 225 -0.01 19.38 -7.13
C LYS A 225 -1.19 20.05 -6.42
N THR A 226 -1.99 20.81 -7.16
CA THR A 226 -3.16 21.53 -6.62
C THR A 226 -4.17 20.55 -6.04
N TYR A 227 -4.51 19.48 -6.79
CA TYR A 227 -5.39 18.42 -6.30
C TYR A 227 -4.87 17.83 -5.00
N CYS A 228 -3.60 17.39 -4.96
CA CYS A 228 -3.03 16.77 -3.78
C CYS A 228 -3.00 17.70 -2.55
N PHE A 229 -2.77 19.00 -2.76
CA PHE A 229 -2.82 19.96 -1.65
C PHE A 229 -4.24 20.14 -1.12
N ILE A 230 -5.23 20.32 -1.99
CA ILE A 230 -6.64 20.46 -1.57
C ILE A 230 -7.10 19.20 -0.87
N ASP A 231 -6.86 18.02 -1.48
CA ASP A 231 -7.24 16.72 -0.92
C ASP A 231 -6.61 16.50 0.46
N LYS A 232 -5.36 16.90 0.67
CA LYS A 232 -4.66 16.80 1.95
C LYS A 232 -5.39 17.51 3.09
N TYR A 233 -5.81 18.75 2.86
CA TYR A 233 -6.49 19.53 3.91
C TYR A 233 -7.91 19.05 4.10
N LEU A 234 -8.61 18.71 3.02
CA LEU A 234 -9.95 18.15 3.07
C LEU A 234 -9.95 16.79 3.77
N SER A 235 -9.00 15.91 3.45
CA SER A 235 -8.85 14.61 4.11
C SER A 235 -8.58 14.76 5.60
N LYS A 236 -7.75 15.74 5.99
CA LYS A 236 -7.53 16.04 7.42
C LYS A 236 -8.80 16.53 8.11
N LEU A 237 -9.57 17.40 7.46
CA LEU A 237 -10.82 17.93 7.98
C LEU A 237 -11.89 16.85 8.15
N LEU A 238 -12.00 15.93 7.20
CA LEU A 238 -13.01 14.86 7.17
C LEU A 238 -12.57 13.57 7.87
N ALA A 239 -11.38 13.53 8.48
CA ALA A 239 -10.86 12.33 9.14
C ALA A 239 -11.74 11.79 10.27
N PHE A 240 -12.50 12.66 10.94
CA PHE A 240 -13.46 12.25 11.98
C PHE A 240 -14.61 11.39 11.46
N ASN A 241 -14.87 11.45 10.14
CA ASN A 241 -15.97 10.74 9.49
C ASN A 241 -15.53 9.41 8.83
N ILE A 242 -14.35 8.89 9.16
CA ILE A 242 -13.89 7.60 8.63
C ILE A 242 -14.69 6.47 9.29
N HIS A 243 -15.42 5.72 8.46
CA HIS A 243 -16.13 4.50 8.81
C HIS A 243 -15.59 3.38 7.94
N TYR A 244 -15.13 2.29 8.55
CA TYR A 244 -14.56 1.17 7.79
C TYR A 244 -15.56 0.64 6.75
N HIS A 245 -16.84 0.50 7.12
CA HIS A 245 -17.93 0.16 6.20
C HIS A 245 -18.99 1.26 6.23
N ALA A 246 -18.88 2.21 5.31
CA ALA A 246 -19.81 3.32 5.18
C ALA A 246 -21.17 2.86 4.66
N LYS A 247 -22.24 3.07 5.44
CA LYS A 247 -23.63 2.69 5.15
C LYS A 247 -24.44 3.80 4.47
N SER A 248 -24.04 5.04 4.66
CA SER A 248 -24.73 6.22 4.14
C SER A 248 -23.86 7.03 3.19
N LYS A 249 -24.47 7.94 2.40
CA LYS A 249 -23.74 8.88 1.54
C LYS A 249 -22.88 9.86 2.34
N ILE A 250 -23.33 10.22 3.55
CA ILE A 250 -22.58 11.13 4.45
C ILE A 250 -21.32 10.42 4.95
N GLU A 251 -21.42 9.19 5.41
CA GLU A 251 -20.28 8.40 5.87
C GLU A 251 -19.24 8.15 4.75
N ARG A 252 -19.67 8.14 3.48
CA ARG A 252 -18.78 8.04 2.32
C ARG A 252 -18.00 9.31 2.03
N CYS A 253 -18.40 10.46 2.64
CA CYS A 253 -17.66 11.72 2.55
C CYS A 253 -16.52 11.73 3.56
N ALA A 254 -15.54 10.87 3.38
CA ALA A 254 -14.40 10.67 4.26
C ALA A 254 -13.15 10.29 3.45
N PRO A 255 -11.94 10.45 4.01
CA PRO A 255 -10.74 9.88 3.43
C PRO A 255 -10.86 8.37 3.25
N GLN A 256 -10.30 7.86 2.16
CA GLN A 256 -10.37 6.44 1.82
C GLN A 256 -9.06 5.70 2.11
N GLU A 257 -7.96 6.44 2.16
CA GLU A 257 -6.61 5.88 2.32
C GLU A 257 -5.88 6.55 3.50
N VAL A 258 -4.95 5.80 4.07
CA VAL A 258 -3.97 6.29 5.03
C VAL A 258 -2.56 6.14 4.46
N TYR A 259 -1.70 7.09 4.76
CA TYR A 259 -0.27 7.04 4.48
C TYR A 259 0.51 7.14 5.77
N TYR A 260 1.32 6.14 6.07
CA TYR A 260 2.23 6.12 7.21
C TYR A 260 3.68 6.28 6.77
N VAL A 261 4.42 7.09 7.51
CA VAL A 261 5.88 7.07 7.56
C VAL A 261 6.25 6.50 8.91
N LEU A 262 6.80 5.32 8.91
CA LEU A 262 7.14 4.55 10.10
C LEU A 262 8.65 4.46 10.24
N ARG A 263 9.14 4.38 11.48
CA ARG A 263 10.56 4.15 11.78
C ARG A 263 10.67 3.05 12.82
N LYS A 264 11.54 2.09 12.58
CA LYS A 264 11.92 1.11 13.61
C LYS A 264 12.92 1.78 14.56
N PRO A 265 12.66 1.87 15.87
CA PRO A 265 13.59 2.49 16.80
C PRO A 265 14.99 1.88 16.74
N GLU A 266 15.99 2.67 17.02
CA GLU A 266 17.34 2.16 17.26
C GLU A 266 17.34 1.38 18.57
N LYS A 267 18.07 0.27 18.63
CA LYS A 267 18.20 -0.54 19.86
C LYS A 267 19.04 0.18 20.88
#